data_4e0430b4a713807cd955c14998381b91
#
_entry.id   4e0430b4a713807cd955c14998381b91
#
_cell.length_a   1.000
_cell.length_b   1.000
_cell.length_c   1.000
_cell.angle_alpha   90.00
_cell.angle_beta   90.00
_cell.angle_gamma   90.00
#
_symmetry.space_group_name_H-M   'P 1'
#
loop_
_entity.id
_entity.type
_entity.pdbx_description
1 polymer ?
#
loop_
_entity_poly.entity_id
_entity_poly.type
_entity_poly.pdbx_seq_one_letter_code
_entity_poly.pdbx_strand_id
1 'polypeptide(L)'
;MKEFSKDSIWQVRNSTLGVYVHFPYCLKKCDYCDFYSEGIGSGPANDESTLFSAYQREVLLRISHFPKLRERTVDTVFFGGGTPSKASTNLWKQFLEFLRSEFSFADDTEISIEVNPEDLSPELLDEYAKIGINRVNVGVQTLHPEGLSFLGRHYDKGKYDSLVTTLTHSPIQHVGIDLMYGIPGLKSSDFYRDLDQFLSAGLPHLSLYSLTLEKGTKYSRDVSDNIKREPEEITQAEILVTLPELMEKFGYRWYEVSNYAKPGYESKHNLKYWTYEPYLGIGPGAHGMIEGHRYGNPRNANLYQKKQTSAKYEPATPSSELSLTLFRLFSPFRYLEFIETHLEKNSQTKYIQTIQSWEKRGLCDLSNGVFQWKKEALLLLDDLILEISD
;
A
#
# COMPACT_ATOMS: atom_id res chain seq x y z
N MET A 1 18.59 -17.33 21.73
CA MET A 1 17.29 -17.17 21.07
C MET A 1 16.82 -15.75 21.36
N LYS A 2 16.59 -14.92 20.33
CA LYS A 2 15.95 -13.63 20.54
C LYS A 2 14.49 -13.88 20.92
N GLU A 3 14.05 -13.40 22.09
CA GLU A 3 12.63 -13.37 22.43
C GLU A 3 11.99 -12.21 21.67
N PHE A 4 11.01 -12.52 20.83
CA PHE A 4 10.21 -11.50 20.16
C PHE A 4 9.25 -10.87 21.19
N SER A 5 9.16 -9.54 21.20
CA SER A 5 8.13 -8.85 21.98
C SER A 5 6.74 -9.31 21.52
N LYS A 6 5.86 -9.68 22.45
CA LYS A 6 4.49 -10.12 22.13
C LYS A 6 3.72 -9.10 21.30
N ASP A 7 4.01 -7.82 21.51
CA ASP A 7 3.32 -6.70 20.83
C ASP A 7 3.81 -6.46 19.37
N SER A 8 4.89 -7.15 18.95
CA SER A 8 5.43 -7.05 17.59
C SER A 8 5.09 -8.24 16.69
N ILE A 9 4.33 -9.23 17.19
CA ILE A 9 3.98 -10.43 16.45
C ILE A 9 2.62 -10.26 15.81
N TRP A 10 2.56 -10.26 14.49
CA TRP A 10 1.32 -10.17 13.74
C TRP A 10 0.53 -11.49 13.78
N GLN A 11 -0.78 -11.35 13.94
CA GLN A 11 -1.75 -12.45 13.93
C GLN A 11 -2.86 -12.14 12.94
N VAL A 12 -3.32 -13.14 12.21
CA VAL A 12 -4.47 -13.01 11.29
C VAL A 12 -5.73 -12.68 12.09
N ARG A 13 -6.38 -11.55 11.76
CA ARG A 13 -7.62 -11.09 12.40
C ARG A 13 -8.79 -11.24 11.44
N ASN A 14 -9.53 -12.33 11.54
CA ASN A 14 -10.66 -12.58 10.65
C ASN A 14 -11.98 -11.85 11.03
N SER A 15 -12.00 -11.10 12.12
CA SER A 15 -13.22 -10.42 12.61
C SER A 15 -13.38 -8.99 12.06
N THR A 16 -12.33 -8.39 11.53
CA THR A 16 -12.36 -7.01 11.03
C THR A 16 -12.40 -6.94 9.51
N LEU A 17 -12.72 -5.77 8.97
CA LEU A 17 -12.83 -5.49 7.54
C LEU A 17 -12.08 -4.22 7.19
N GLY A 18 -11.17 -4.31 6.21
CA GLY A 18 -10.63 -3.13 5.54
C GLY A 18 -11.57 -2.65 4.42
N VAL A 19 -11.62 -1.34 4.18
CA VAL A 19 -12.30 -0.78 3.00
C VAL A 19 -11.30 0.02 2.19
N TYR A 20 -10.99 -0.42 0.98
CA TYR A 20 -10.18 0.31 0.01
C TYR A 20 -11.09 0.99 -1.01
N VAL A 21 -10.91 2.27 -1.24
CA VAL A 21 -11.68 3.05 -2.23
C VAL A 21 -10.74 3.61 -3.28
N HIS A 22 -10.93 3.18 -4.52
CA HIS A 22 -10.11 3.60 -5.64
C HIS A 22 -10.70 4.83 -6.33
N PHE A 23 -10.01 5.98 -6.18
CA PHE A 23 -10.33 7.20 -6.93
C PHE A 23 -9.56 7.19 -8.26
N PRO A 24 -10.25 7.17 -9.42
CA PRO A 24 -9.60 6.85 -10.68
C PRO A 24 -8.98 8.06 -11.41
N TYR A 25 -9.06 9.27 -10.87
CA TYR A 25 -8.67 10.47 -11.61
C TYR A 25 -7.34 11.05 -11.14
N CYS A 26 -6.51 11.47 -12.10
CA CYS A 26 -5.30 12.24 -11.90
C CYS A 26 -5.33 13.49 -12.77
N LEU A 27 -4.68 14.57 -12.34
CA LEU A 27 -4.45 15.72 -13.22
C LEU A 27 -3.63 15.31 -14.44
N LYS A 28 -2.58 14.49 -14.21
CA LYS A 28 -1.74 13.87 -15.23
C LYS A 28 -1.28 12.51 -14.71
N LYS A 29 -1.35 11.47 -15.55
CA LYS A 29 -0.81 10.16 -15.22
C LYS A 29 0.72 10.19 -15.31
N CYS A 30 1.40 9.77 -14.25
CA CYS A 30 2.86 9.64 -14.21
C CYS A 30 3.34 8.54 -15.17
N ASP A 31 4.54 8.69 -15.74
CA ASP A 31 5.04 7.82 -16.78
C ASP A 31 5.27 6.37 -16.31
N TYR A 32 5.60 6.17 -15.03
CA TYR A 32 5.88 4.87 -14.40
C TYR A 32 4.65 4.18 -13.79
N CYS A 33 3.53 4.91 -13.62
CA CYS A 33 2.41 4.44 -12.80
C CYS A 33 1.58 3.36 -13.51
N ASP A 34 1.48 2.17 -12.91
CA ASP A 34 0.60 1.07 -13.35
C ASP A 34 -0.81 1.13 -12.74
N PHE A 35 -1.01 1.90 -11.68
CA PHE A 35 -2.35 2.06 -11.12
C PHE A 35 -3.33 2.58 -12.17
N TYR A 36 -4.56 2.04 -12.12
CA TYR A 36 -5.61 2.53 -13.00
C TYR A 36 -5.91 3.99 -12.70
N SER A 37 -5.73 4.86 -13.68
CA SER A 37 -6.13 6.26 -13.59
C SER A 37 -6.43 6.83 -14.97
N GLU A 38 -7.36 7.79 -14.98
CA GLU A 38 -7.76 8.59 -16.15
C GLU A 38 -7.45 10.07 -15.90
N GLY A 39 -7.13 10.83 -16.93
CA GLY A 39 -6.91 12.27 -16.81
C GLY A 39 -8.21 13.01 -16.44
N ILE A 40 -8.13 13.98 -15.58
CA ILE A 40 -9.25 14.89 -15.29
C ILE A 40 -9.61 15.63 -16.59
N GLY A 41 -10.87 15.55 -17.04
CA GLY A 41 -11.33 16.15 -18.30
C GLY A 41 -11.31 15.23 -19.51
N SER A 42 -10.81 14.00 -19.40
CA SER A 42 -10.71 13.07 -20.54
C SER A 42 -12.01 12.34 -20.91
N GLY A 43 -13.13 12.61 -20.24
CA GLY A 43 -14.42 11.95 -20.53
C GLY A 43 -15.64 12.75 -20.10
N PRO A 44 -16.84 12.39 -20.59
CA PRO A 44 -18.09 13.11 -20.30
C PRO A 44 -18.61 12.92 -18.87
N ALA A 45 -17.92 12.21 -18.01
CA ALA A 45 -18.40 11.79 -16.70
C ALA A 45 -17.43 12.14 -15.56
N ASN A 46 -16.83 13.33 -15.58
CA ASN A 46 -16.10 13.87 -14.44
C ASN A 46 -17.01 14.44 -13.35
N ASP A 47 -18.25 13.99 -13.28
CA ASP A 47 -19.12 14.31 -12.16
C ASP A 47 -18.73 13.39 -10.99
N GLU A 48 -17.97 13.97 -10.06
CA GLU A 48 -17.56 13.29 -8.82
C GLU A 48 -18.78 12.75 -8.07
N SER A 49 -19.92 13.44 -8.07
CA SER A 49 -21.14 13.00 -7.38
C SER A 49 -21.68 11.70 -7.96
N THR A 50 -21.61 11.54 -9.28
CA THR A 50 -21.98 10.28 -9.96
C THR A 50 -21.03 9.13 -9.60
N LEU A 51 -19.73 9.41 -9.48
CA LEU A 51 -18.75 8.40 -9.04
C LEU A 51 -19.01 7.97 -7.59
N PHE A 52 -19.22 8.92 -6.68
CA PHE A 52 -19.51 8.61 -5.27
C PHE A 52 -20.84 7.87 -5.09
N SER A 53 -21.86 8.21 -5.89
CA SER A 53 -23.10 7.44 -5.96
C SER A 53 -22.86 6.00 -6.47
N ALA A 54 -21.90 5.80 -7.38
CA ALA A 54 -21.53 4.46 -7.84
C ALA A 54 -20.80 3.67 -6.75
N TYR A 55 -19.95 4.30 -5.94
CA TYR A 55 -19.33 3.68 -4.77
C TYR A 55 -20.37 3.15 -3.79
N GLN A 56 -21.36 3.97 -3.43
CA GLN A 56 -22.46 3.55 -2.55
C GLN A 56 -23.23 2.35 -3.11
N ARG A 57 -23.57 2.40 -4.40
CA ARG A 57 -24.25 1.26 -5.07
C ARG A 57 -23.42 -0.01 -5.02
N GLU A 58 -22.09 0.09 -5.22
CA GLU A 58 -21.21 -1.08 -5.14
C GLU A 58 -21.17 -1.66 -3.73
N VAL A 59 -21.04 -0.83 -2.69
CA VAL A 59 -21.08 -1.30 -1.29
C VAL A 59 -22.36 -2.10 -1.03
N LEU A 60 -23.52 -1.55 -1.41
CA LEU A 60 -24.81 -2.25 -1.22
C LEU A 60 -24.88 -3.54 -2.03
N LEU A 61 -24.35 -3.56 -3.25
CA LEU A 61 -24.27 -4.77 -4.08
C LEU A 61 -23.39 -5.84 -3.40
N ARG A 62 -22.21 -5.46 -2.87
CA ARG A 62 -21.33 -6.40 -2.16
C ARG A 62 -22.01 -6.97 -0.92
N ILE A 63 -22.68 -6.15 -0.14
CA ILE A 63 -23.47 -6.59 1.02
C ILE A 63 -24.57 -7.56 0.59
N SER A 64 -25.25 -7.31 -0.54
CA SER A 64 -26.28 -8.23 -1.02
C SER A 64 -25.75 -9.59 -1.44
N HIS A 65 -24.53 -9.64 -1.99
CA HIS A 65 -23.86 -10.89 -2.36
C HIS A 65 -23.21 -11.60 -1.16
N PHE A 66 -22.74 -10.84 -0.19
CA PHE A 66 -22.03 -11.31 1.01
C PHE A 66 -22.64 -10.69 2.26
N PRO A 67 -23.82 -11.15 2.72
CA PRO A 67 -24.56 -10.51 3.83
C PRO A 67 -23.78 -10.43 5.14
N LYS A 68 -22.87 -11.38 5.38
CA LYS A 68 -22.00 -11.42 6.58
C LYS A 68 -21.02 -10.24 6.65
N LEU A 69 -20.84 -9.48 5.57
CA LEU A 69 -20.02 -8.26 5.61
C LEU A 69 -20.53 -7.25 6.65
N ARG A 70 -21.86 -7.16 6.87
CA ARG A 70 -22.45 -6.27 7.88
C ARG A 70 -22.12 -6.66 9.32
N GLU A 71 -21.78 -7.91 9.56
CA GLU A 71 -21.42 -8.42 10.89
C GLU A 71 -19.97 -8.06 11.26
N ARG A 72 -19.17 -7.61 10.28
CA ARG A 72 -17.77 -7.25 10.49
C ARG A 72 -17.62 -5.80 10.93
N THR A 73 -16.66 -5.58 11.81
CA THR A 73 -16.26 -4.24 12.23
C THR A 73 -15.21 -3.69 11.26
N VAL A 74 -15.47 -2.53 10.67
CA VAL A 74 -14.47 -1.82 9.86
C VAL A 74 -13.42 -1.22 10.79
N ASP A 75 -12.16 -1.60 10.60
CA ASP A 75 -11.01 -1.09 11.35
C ASP A 75 -10.04 -0.28 10.49
N THR A 76 -10.18 -0.33 9.15
CA THR A 76 -9.42 0.52 8.24
C THR A 76 -10.25 0.98 7.05
N VAL A 77 -10.09 2.24 6.65
CA VAL A 77 -10.56 2.80 5.38
C VAL A 77 -9.36 3.44 4.67
N PHE A 78 -9.17 3.17 3.39
CA PHE A 78 -8.06 3.71 2.61
C PHE A 78 -8.58 4.31 1.29
N PHE A 79 -8.38 5.61 1.12
CA PHE A 79 -8.67 6.32 -0.13
C PHE A 79 -7.39 6.44 -0.95
N GLY A 80 -7.32 5.68 -2.05
CA GLY A 80 -6.12 5.60 -2.89
C GLY A 80 -6.44 5.55 -4.38
N GLY A 81 -5.41 5.27 -5.19
CA GLY A 81 -5.53 5.00 -6.61
C GLY A 81 -4.92 6.05 -7.52
N GLY A 82 -5.72 6.92 -8.14
CA GLY A 82 -5.24 8.03 -8.94
C GLY A 82 -4.71 9.16 -8.04
N THR A 83 -5.54 10.13 -7.75
CA THR A 83 -5.20 11.24 -6.84
C THR A 83 -6.41 11.60 -5.98
N PRO A 84 -6.65 10.89 -4.87
CA PRO A 84 -7.82 11.11 -4.02
C PRO A 84 -7.94 12.54 -3.47
N SER A 85 -6.82 13.24 -3.31
CA SER A 85 -6.79 14.65 -2.88
C SER A 85 -7.43 15.62 -3.88
N LYS A 86 -7.72 15.19 -5.10
CA LYS A 86 -8.47 16.00 -6.10
C LYS A 86 -9.96 15.95 -5.91
N ALA A 87 -10.49 14.98 -5.18
CA ALA A 87 -11.91 14.90 -4.88
C ALA A 87 -12.29 15.88 -3.75
N SER A 88 -13.52 16.38 -3.81
CA SER A 88 -14.06 17.25 -2.76
C SER A 88 -14.06 16.57 -1.40
N THR A 89 -13.51 17.24 -0.37
CA THR A 89 -13.52 16.78 1.02
C THR A 89 -14.95 16.48 1.52
N ASN A 90 -15.92 17.25 1.06
CA ASN A 90 -17.33 17.02 1.42
C ASN A 90 -17.87 15.68 0.87
N LEU A 91 -17.45 15.25 -0.31
CA LEU A 91 -17.86 13.95 -0.86
C LEU A 91 -17.23 12.79 -0.07
N TRP A 92 -15.97 12.91 0.33
CA TRP A 92 -15.35 11.94 1.25
C TRP A 92 -16.07 11.86 2.57
N LYS A 93 -16.44 13.02 3.15
CA LYS A 93 -17.26 13.08 4.38
C LYS A 93 -18.57 12.31 4.21
N GLN A 94 -19.34 12.62 3.18
CA GLN A 94 -20.64 11.97 2.91
C GLN A 94 -20.46 10.47 2.69
N PHE A 95 -19.38 10.03 2.04
CA PHE A 95 -19.12 8.62 1.84
C PHE A 95 -18.71 7.90 3.13
N LEU A 96 -17.93 8.54 4.00
CA LEU A 96 -17.62 8.01 5.34
C LEU A 96 -18.88 7.91 6.21
N GLU A 97 -19.77 8.89 6.17
CA GLU A 97 -21.08 8.85 6.86
C GLU A 97 -21.93 7.70 6.33
N PHE A 98 -21.96 7.49 5.02
CA PHE A 98 -22.63 6.35 4.41
C PHE A 98 -22.02 5.01 4.87
N LEU A 99 -20.70 4.85 4.84
CA LEU A 99 -20.05 3.63 5.33
C LEU A 99 -20.39 3.34 6.81
N ARG A 100 -20.44 4.38 7.66
CA ARG A 100 -20.84 4.27 9.07
C ARG A 100 -22.32 3.89 9.25
N SER A 101 -23.19 4.16 8.27
CA SER A 101 -24.58 3.71 8.30
C SER A 101 -24.73 2.23 7.91
N GLU A 102 -23.79 1.68 7.15
CA GLU A 102 -23.84 0.28 6.68
C GLU A 102 -23.02 -0.69 7.54
N PHE A 103 -21.96 -0.20 8.23
CA PHE A 103 -21.03 -1.01 9.01
C PHE A 103 -20.78 -0.43 10.40
N SER A 104 -20.49 -1.31 11.35
CA SER A 104 -19.87 -0.91 12.62
C SER A 104 -18.41 -0.53 12.38
N PHE A 105 -17.93 0.51 13.06
CA PHE A 105 -16.54 0.94 13.00
C PHE A 105 -15.87 0.71 14.35
N ALA A 106 -14.59 0.33 14.32
CA ALA A 106 -13.77 0.29 15.54
C ALA A 106 -13.49 1.71 16.05
N ASP A 107 -13.32 1.88 17.35
CA ASP A 107 -13.05 3.19 17.96
C ASP A 107 -11.73 3.80 17.44
N ASP A 108 -10.74 2.93 17.13
CA ASP A 108 -9.42 3.29 16.61
C ASP A 108 -9.25 3.03 15.12
N THR A 109 -10.34 3.14 14.35
CA THR A 109 -10.32 2.94 12.89
C THR A 109 -9.28 3.84 12.21
N GLU A 110 -8.35 3.24 11.46
CA GLU A 110 -7.44 3.97 10.60
C GLU A 110 -8.17 4.44 9.34
N ILE A 111 -8.20 5.75 9.09
CA ILE A 111 -8.77 6.35 7.87
C ILE A 111 -7.67 7.09 7.14
N SER A 112 -7.22 6.49 6.03
CA SER A 112 -6.06 6.92 5.26
C SER A 112 -6.47 7.58 3.94
N ILE A 113 -5.70 8.59 3.51
CA ILE A 113 -5.83 9.20 2.18
C ILE A 113 -4.46 9.46 1.55
N GLU A 114 -4.36 9.19 0.24
CA GLU A 114 -3.20 9.56 -0.57
C GLU A 114 -3.32 11.00 -1.07
N VAL A 115 -2.20 11.73 -1.02
CA VAL A 115 -2.12 13.15 -1.40
C VAL A 115 -0.90 13.38 -2.29
N ASN A 116 -1.05 14.18 -3.33
CA ASN A 116 0.12 14.70 -4.05
C ASN A 116 0.68 15.94 -3.35
N PRO A 117 2.00 16.19 -3.41
CA PRO A 117 2.61 17.38 -2.85
C PRO A 117 1.97 18.69 -3.31
N GLU A 118 1.52 18.75 -4.56
CA GLU A 118 0.90 19.95 -5.14
C GLU A 118 -0.45 20.31 -4.48
N ASP A 119 -1.15 19.31 -3.95
CA ASP A 119 -2.45 19.49 -3.30
C ASP A 119 -2.30 19.79 -1.81
N LEU A 120 -1.15 19.45 -1.24
CA LEU A 120 -0.91 19.56 0.20
C LEU A 120 -0.94 21.03 0.66
N SER A 121 -1.73 21.29 1.72
CA SER A 121 -1.73 22.56 2.45
C SER A 121 -2.18 22.33 3.89
N PRO A 122 -1.85 23.24 4.82
CA PRO A 122 -2.37 23.20 6.19
C PRO A 122 -3.90 23.13 6.24
N GLU A 123 -4.58 23.90 5.39
CA GLU A 123 -6.05 23.97 5.32
C GLU A 123 -6.65 22.62 4.91
N LEU A 124 -6.04 21.94 3.91
CA LEU A 124 -6.48 20.62 3.47
C LEU A 124 -6.32 19.58 4.59
N LEU A 125 -5.19 19.63 5.31
CA LEU A 125 -4.95 18.71 6.44
C LEU A 125 -5.95 18.94 7.58
N ASP A 126 -6.28 20.20 7.86
CA ASP A 126 -7.33 20.57 8.83
C ASP A 126 -8.72 20.08 8.42
N GLU A 127 -9.06 20.20 7.13
CA GLU A 127 -10.31 19.65 6.59
C GLU A 127 -10.38 18.14 6.73
N TYR A 128 -9.29 17.44 6.39
CA TYR A 128 -9.21 15.99 6.52
C TYR A 128 -9.34 15.53 7.97
N ALA A 129 -8.64 16.18 8.90
CA ALA A 129 -8.77 15.88 10.32
C ALA A 129 -10.22 16.05 10.82
N LYS A 130 -10.93 17.12 10.39
CA LYS A 130 -12.34 17.38 10.76
C LYS A 130 -13.32 16.31 10.31
N ILE A 131 -13.06 15.63 9.19
CA ILE A 131 -13.92 14.53 8.71
C ILE A 131 -13.51 13.16 9.24
N GLY A 132 -12.45 13.11 10.07
CA GLY A 132 -11.98 11.91 10.73
C GLY A 132 -10.88 11.15 10.00
N ILE A 133 -10.29 11.70 8.92
CA ILE A 133 -9.07 11.17 8.32
C ILE A 133 -7.94 11.35 9.33
N ASN A 134 -7.26 10.26 9.69
CA ASN A 134 -6.22 10.26 10.72
C ASN A 134 -4.86 9.75 10.20
N ARG A 135 -4.77 9.39 8.90
CA ARG A 135 -3.52 9.07 8.22
C ARG A 135 -3.47 9.73 6.84
N VAL A 136 -2.34 10.33 6.51
CA VAL A 136 -2.07 10.93 5.19
C VAL A 136 -0.76 10.37 4.65
N ASN A 137 -0.78 9.85 3.42
CA ASN A 137 0.41 9.43 2.69
C ASN A 137 0.66 10.40 1.53
N VAL A 138 1.85 10.97 1.46
CA VAL A 138 2.21 11.96 0.43
C VAL A 138 3.18 11.36 -0.57
N GLY A 139 2.75 11.25 -1.82
CA GLY A 139 3.56 10.70 -2.91
C GLY A 139 4.63 11.68 -3.40
N VAL A 140 5.72 11.83 -2.67
CA VAL A 140 6.82 12.77 -3.00
C VAL A 140 7.68 12.24 -4.15
N GLN A 141 8.06 10.99 -4.07
CA GLN A 141 8.94 10.21 -4.95
C GLN A 141 10.41 10.65 -4.92
N THR A 142 10.72 11.91 -5.14
CA THR A 142 12.03 12.53 -5.00
C THR A 142 11.87 14.04 -4.85
N LEU A 143 12.88 14.72 -4.30
CA LEU A 143 12.95 16.19 -4.22
C LEU A 143 13.74 16.79 -5.40
N HIS A 144 14.30 15.95 -6.27
CA HIS A 144 15.08 16.39 -7.44
C HIS A 144 14.18 16.69 -8.64
N PRO A 145 14.22 17.94 -9.20
CA PRO A 145 13.41 18.31 -10.36
C PRO A 145 13.63 17.42 -11.59
N GLU A 146 14.88 16.98 -11.82
CA GLU A 146 15.24 16.08 -12.93
C GLU A 146 14.58 14.71 -12.74
N GLY A 147 14.57 14.17 -11.52
CA GLY A 147 13.90 12.91 -11.19
C GLY A 147 12.39 13.00 -11.37
N LEU A 148 11.77 14.09 -10.90
CA LEU A 148 10.33 14.33 -11.09
C LEU A 148 10.00 14.46 -12.59
N SER A 149 10.81 15.16 -13.36
CA SER A 149 10.65 15.26 -14.82
C SER A 149 10.76 13.89 -15.50
N PHE A 150 11.75 13.07 -15.09
CA PHE A 150 11.91 11.70 -15.60
C PHE A 150 10.67 10.84 -15.32
N LEU A 151 10.11 10.95 -14.13
CA LEU A 151 8.90 10.23 -13.70
C LEU A 151 7.61 10.79 -14.34
N GLY A 152 7.70 11.90 -15.08
CA GLY A 152 6.54 12.58 -15.69
C GLY A 152 5.66 13.30 -14.67
N ARG A 153 6.18 13.61 -13.47
CA ARG A 153 5.47 14.33 -12.41
C ARG A 153 5.55 15.85 -12.59
N HIS A 154 4.57 16.53 -12.04
CA HIS A 154 4.63 17.99 -11.90
C HIS A 154 5.57 18.37 -10.76
N TYR A 155 6.25 19.49 -10.91
CA TYR A 155 7.11 20.07 -9.87
C TYR A 155 6.71 21.52 -9.60
N ASP A 156 6.23 21.76 -8.38
CA ASP A 156 6.00 23.11 -7.85
C ASP A 156 7.02 23.35 -6.72
N LYS A 157 8.01 24.20 -7.01
CA LYS A 157 9.10 24.49 -6.07
C LYS A 157 8.57 24.96 -4.71
N GLY A 158 7.55 25.85 -4.67
CA GLY A 158 7.02 26.37 -3.42
C GLY A 158 6.38 25.30 -2.55
N LYS A 159 5.67 24.36 -3.18
CA LYS A 159 5.06 23.22 -2.49
C LYS A 159 6.09 22.25 -1.93
N TYR A 160 7.13 21.93 -2.71
CA TYR A 160 8.19 21.04 -2.25
C TYR A 160 9.05 21.68 -1.16
N ASP A 161 9.36 22.98 -1.25
CA ASP A 161 10.12 23.72 -0.22
C ASP A 161 9.37 23.78 1.12
N SER A 162 8.05 23.84 1.11
CA SER A 162 7.19 23.88 2.31
C SER A 162 6.76 22.51 2.85
N LEU A 163 7.05 21.44 2.11
CA LEU A 163 6.52 20.10 2.36
C LEU A 163 6.78 19.61 3.79
N VAL A 164 8.05 19.61 4.20
CA VAL A 164 8.48 19.14 5.53
C VAL A 164 7.79 19.95 6.63
N THR A 165 7.77 21.29 6.49
CA THR A 165 7.14 22.18 7.47
C THR A 165 5.63 21.91 7.57
N THR A 166 4.95 21.74 6.45
CA THR A 166 3.51 21.44 6.42
C THR A 166 3.21 20.10 7.10
N LEU A 167 4.02 19.07 6.85
CA LEU A 167 3.81 17.74 7.43
C LEU A 167 4.12 17.68 8.92
N THR A 168 5.20 18.35 9.37
CA THR A 168 5.56 18.38 10.81
C THR A 168 4.60 19.17 11.68
N HIS A 169 3.84 20.10 11.09
CA HIS A 169 2.79 20.87 11.79
C HIS A 169 1.37 20.34 11.51
N SER A 170 1.26 19.16 10.91
CA SER A 170 -0.02 18.52 10.60
C SER A 170 -0.83 18.23 11.88
N PRO A 171 -2.15 18.50 11.90
CA PRO A 171 -3.03 18.00 12.95
C PRO A 171 -3.20 16.47 12.91
N ILE A 172 -2.86 15.85 11.77
CA ILE A 172 -2.90 14.40 11.57
C ILE A 172 -1.57 13.81 12.01
N GLN A 173 -1.59 12.89 12.98
CA GLN A 173 -0.38 12.32 13.57
C GLN A 173 0.26 11.23 12.69
N HIS A 174 -0.54 10.47 11.94
CA HIS A 174 -0.04 9.42 11.07
C HIS A 174 0.27 10.00 9.68
N VAL A 175 1.45 10.59 9.55
CA VAL A 175 1.94 11.14 8.29
C VAL A 175 2.97 10.21 7.70
N GLY A 176 2.76 9.81 6.45
CA GLY A 176 3.70 9.02 5.65
C GLY A 176 4.12 9.76 4.39
N ILE A 177 5.30 9.45 3.90
CA ILE A 177 5.77 9.87 2.57
C ILE A 177 6.24 8.68 1.77
N ASP A 178 6.09 8.80 0.46
CA ASP A 178 6.59 7.81 -0.49
C ASP A 178 7.80 8.40 -1.22
N LEU A 179 8.93 7.68 -1.17
CA LEU A 179 10.14 7.98 -1.94
C LEU A 179 10.47 6.82 -2.88
N MET A 180 11.07 7.17 -4.00
CA MET A 180 11.46 6.22 -5.03
C MET A 180 12.97 6.26 -5.26
N TYR A 181 13.62 5.10 -5.23
CA TYR A 181 15.03 4.97 -5.56
C TYR A 181 15.25 4.23 -6.88
N GLY A 182 16.46 4.33 -7.43
CA GLY A 182 16.81 3.75 -8.72
C GLY A 182 16.25 4.52 -9.92
N ILE A 183 15.95 5.82 -9.78
CA ILE A 183 15.54 6.69 -10.87
C ILE A 183 16.75 6.94 -11.78
N PRO A 184 16.71 6.56 -13.08
CA PRO A 184 17.81 6.78 -13.99
C PRO A 184 18.21 8.25 -14.09
N GLY A 185 19.51 8.51 -13.93
CA GLY A 185 20.07 9.86 -13.92
C GLY A 185 20.28 10.46 -12.53
N LEU A 186 19.65 9.90 -11.50
CA LEU A 186 19.96 10.22 -10.11
C LEU A 186 20.93 9.19 -9.52
N LYS A 187 21.81 9.64 -8.63
CA LYS A 187 22.75 8.78 -7.89
C LYS A 187 22.11 8.28 -6.58
N SER A 188 22.65 7.21 -6.02
CA SER A 188 22.26 6.76 -4.67
C SER A 188 22.35 7.89 -3.63
N SER A 189 23.39 8.75 -3.74
CA SER A 189 23.57 9.91 -2.86
C SER A 189 22.44 10.93 -2.93
N ASP A 190 21.75 11.04 -4.06
CA ASP A 190 20.62 11.95 -4.22
C ASP A 190 19.40 11.40 -3.47
N PHE A 191 19.13 10.10 -3.60
CA PHE A 191 18.10 9.42 -2.82
C PHE A 191 18.35 9.53 -1.31
N TYR A 192 19.59 9.28 -0.85
CA TYR A 192 19.90 9.39 0.58
C TYR A 192 19.79 10.84 1.09
N ARG A 193 20.04 11.84 0.26
CA ARG A 193 19.82 13.26 0.63
C ARG A 193 18.33 13.58 0.78
N ASP A 194 17.49 13.07 -0.11
CA ASP A 194 16.03 13.18 0.02
C ASP A 194 15.54 12.49 1.29
N LEU A 195 15.98 11.25 1.52
CA LEU A 195 15.62 10.47 2.69
C LEU A 195 16.03 11.15 4.00
N ASP A 196 17.25 11.70 4.09
CA ASP A 196 17.77 12.37 5.28
C ASP A 196 16.92 13.57 5.70
N GLN A 197 16.34 14.32 4.76
CA GLN A 197 15.45 15.44 5.09
C GLN A 197 14.21 14.96 5.88
N PHE A 198 13.64 13.84 5.50
CA PHE A 198 12.44 13.29 6.15
C PHE A 198 12.76 12.54 7.44
N LEU A 199 13.92 11.86 7.49
CA LEU A 199 14.43 11.25 8.72
C LEU A 199 14.71 12.32 9.78
N SER A 200 15.40 13.42 9.39
CA SER A 200 15.70 14.56 10.25
C SER A 200 14.44 15.28 10.74
N ALA A 201 13.39 15.34 9.91
CA ALA A 201 12.08 15.86 10.29
C ALA A 201 11.33 14.95 11.25
N GLY A 202 11.76 13.70 11.42
CA GLY A 202 11.17 12.75 12.35
C GLY A 202 9.79 12.24 11.95
N LEU A 203 9.41 12.29 10.66
CA LEU A 203 8.12 11.78 10.18
C LEU A 203 7.97 10.30 10.54
N PRO A 204 6.78 9.84 10.92
CA PRO A 204 6.63 8.52 11.52
C PRO A 204 6.62 7.34 10.54
N HIS A 205 6.35 7.56 9.25
CA HIS A 205 6.20 6.50 8.26
C HIS A 205 6.86 6.86 6.92
N LEU A 206 7.55 5.90 6.31
CA LEU A 206 8.26 6.05 5.04
C LEU A 206 8.01 4.82 4.16
N SER A 207 7.49 5.06 2.95
CA SER A 207 7.39 4.05 1.89
C SER A 207 8.54 4.26 0.91
N LEU A 208 9.42 3.30 0.78
CA LEU A 208 10.63 3.37 -0.03
C LEU A 208 10.54 2.35 -1.16
N TYR A 209 10.24 2.82 -2.37
CA TYR A 209 9.98 1.98 -3.53
C TYR A 209 11.17 1.96 -4.49
N SER A 210 11.52 0.79 -4.99
CA SER A 210 12.36 0.66 -6.18
C SER A 210 11.56 1.06 -7.43
N LEU A 211 12.13 1.86 -8.32
CA LEU A 211 11.51 2.11 -9.61
C LEU A 211 11.50 0.82 -10.44
N THR A 212 10.34 0.35 -10.83
CA THR A 212 10.14 -0.86 -11.64
C THR A 212 9.64 -0.53 -13.05
N LEU A 213 9.95 -1.41 -14.00
CA LEU A 213 9.53 -1.28 -15.39
C LEU A 213 8.22 -2.05 -15.62
N GLU A 214 7.10 -1.45 -15.22
CA GLU A 214 5.78 -2.09 -15.31
C GLU A 214 5.25 -2.09 -16.74
N LYS A 215 4.80 -3.28 -17.22
CA LYS A 215 4.20 -3.45 -18.54
C LYS A 215 3.00 -2.53 -18.75
N GLY A 216 2.91 -1.91 -19.93
CA GLY A 216 1.77 -1.06 -20.29
C GLY A 216 1.88 0.39 -19.82
N THR A 217 2.88 0.73 -19.01
CA THR A 217 3.16 2.11 -18.63
C THR A 217 3.78 2.91 -19.79
N LYS A 218 3.73 4.24 -19.70
CA LYS A 218 4.46 5.09 -20.65
C LYS A 218 5.96 4.86 -20.51
N TYR A 219 6.45 4.69 -19.29
CA TYR A 219 7.86 4.43 -19.03
C TYR A 219 8.35 3.15 -19.73
N SER A 220 7.60 2.04 -19.67
CA SER A 220 8.00 0.82 -20.38
C SER A 220 8.02 0.96 -21.91
N ARG A 221 7.13 1.78 -22.48
CA ARG A 221 7.17 2.11 -23.91
C ARG A 221 8.38 2.99 -24.26
N ASP A 222 8.62 4.04 -23.45
CA ASP A 222 9.76 4.95 -23.65
C ASP A 222 11.11 4.19 -23.58
N VAL A 223 11.20 3.14 -22.74
CA VAL A 223 12.39 2.25 -22.67
C VAL A 223 12.47 1.39 -23.92
N SER A 224 11.38 0.74 -24.33
CA SER A 224 11.35 -0.08 -25.56
C SER A 224 11.73 0.71 -26.80
N ASP A 225 11.35 1.99 -26.84
CA ASP A 225 11.65 2.93 -27.95
C ASP A 225 13.03 3.60 -27.80
N ASN A 226 13.86 3.22 -26.82
CA ASN A 226 15.14 3.82 -26.48
C ASN A 226 15.10 5.33 -26.18
N ILE A 227 13.97 5.83 -25.69
CA ILE A 227 13.77 7.23 -25.28
C ILE A 227 14.26 7.42 -23.82
N LYS A 228 13.98 6.43 -22.94
CA LYS A 228 14.42 6.42 -21.54
C LYS A 228 15.26 5.18 -21.25
N ARG A 229 16.13 5.30 -20.24
CA ARG A 229 16.95 4.17 -19.74
C ARG A 229 16.15 3.34 -18.74
N GLU A 230 16.51 2.06 -18.63
CA GLU A 230 16.07 1.17 -17.55
C GLU A 230 16.66 1.60 -16.20
N PRO A 231 16.03 1.21 -15.08
CA PRO A 231 16.64 1.36 -13.76
C PRO A 231 17.94 0.56 -13.66
N GLU A 232 18.87 1.03 -12.85
CA GLU A 232 20.13 0.32 -12.62
C GLU A 232 19.97 -0.66 -11.46
N GLU A 233 19.81 -1.95 -11.75
CA GLU A 233 19.58 -3.01 -10.76
C GLU A 233 20.66 -3.07 -9.67
N ILE A 234 21.93 -2.85 -10.02
CA ILE A 234 23.03 -2.83 -9.04
C ILE A 234 22.82 -1.71 -8.02
N THR A 235 22.52 -0.51 -8.49
CA THR A 235 22.24 0.65 -7.61
C THR A 235 21.02 0.40 -6.73
N GLN A 236 19.98 -0.23 -7.28
CA GLN A 236 18.78 -0.60 -6.51
C GLN A 236 19.08 -1.64 -5.44
N ALA A 237 19.84 -2.67 -5.76
CA ALA A 237 20.25 -3.71 -4.83
C ALA A 237 21.11 -3.14 -3.68
N GLU A 238 22.08 -2.26 -3.99
CA GLU A 238 22.92 -1.58 -2.99
C GLU A 238 22.07 -0.75 -2.01
N ILE A 239 21.11 0.02 -2.50
CA ILE A 239 20.20 0.80 -1.66
C ILE A 239 19.35 -0.14 -0.81
N LEU A 240 18.72 -1.15 -1.40
CA LEU A 240 17.86 -2.10 -0.70
C LEU A 240 18.56 -2.78 0.48
N VAL A 241 19.80 -3.21 0.30
CA VAL A 241 20.58 -3.90 1.35
C VAL A 241 20.98 -2.96 2.50
N THR A 242 21.20 -1.68 2.21
CA THR A 242 21.65 -0.70 3.22
C THR A 242 20.50 -0.07 3.99
N LEU A 243 19.31 0.01 3.41
CA LEU A 243 18.15 0.65 4.02
C LEU A 243 17.78 0.11 5.41
N PRO A 244 17.69 -1.21 5.69
CA PRO A 244 17.26 -1.70 6.98
C PRO A 244 18.13 -1.20 8.15
N GLU A 245 19.45 -1.25 7.99
CA GLU A 245 20.37 -0.79 9.02
C GLU A 245 20.34 0.75 9.20
N LEU A 246 20.15 1.48 8.11
CA LEU A 246 20.00 2.93 8.16
C LEU A 246 18.71 3.31 8.90
N MET A 247 17.59 2.71 8.53
CA MET A 247 16.28 3.00 9.11
C MET A 247 16.22 2.65 10.59
N GLU A 248 16.83 1.52 11.01
CA GLU A 248 16.90 1.11 12.41
C GLU A 248 17.63 2.17 13.28
N LYS A 249 18.72 2.78 12.79
CA LYS A 249 19.46 3.85 13.48
C LYS A 249 18.60 5.08 13.79
N PHE A 250 17.57 5.33 12.98
CA PHE A 250 16.60 6.41 13.17
C PHE A 250 15.33 5.95 13.92
N GLY A 251 15.29 4.72 14.41
CA GLY A 251 14.19 4.17 15.20
C GLY A 251 13.00 3.66 14.41
N TYR A 252 13.17 3.45 13.09
CA TYR A 252 12.16 2.82 12.26
C TYR A 252 12.32 1.30 12.24
N ARG A 253 11.20 0.61 12.16
CA ARG A 253 11.14 -0.82 11.89
C ARG A 253 10.72 -1.05 10.45
N TRP A 254 11.40 -1.95 9.78
CA TRP A 254 10.96 -2.48 8.52
C TRP A 254 9.86 -3.51 8.76
N TYR A 255 8.63 -3.24 8.36
CA TYR A 255 7.51 -4.11 8.70
C TYR A 255 6.94 -4.90 7.52
N GLU A 256 7.09 -4.40 6.28
CA GLU A 256 6.78 -5.13 5.05
C GLU A 256 7.64 -4.60 3.91
N VAL A 257 7.56 -5.21 2.71
CA VAL A 257 8.50 -5.10 1.59
C VAL A 257 9.04 -3.69 1.33
N SER A 258 8.17 -2.67 1.32
CA SER A 258 8.54 -1.30 0.94
C SER A 258 8.38 -0.30 2.09
N ASN A 259 7.83 -0.71 3.24
CA ASN A 259 7.40 0.23 4.26
C ASN A 259 8.17 0.12 5.58
N TYR A 260 8.56 1.30 6.07
CA TYR A 260 9.25 1.51 7.32
C TYR A 260 8.44 2.45 8.21
N ALA A 261 8.30 2.12 9.48
CA ALA A 261 7.56 2.94 10.42
C ALA A 261 8.21 2.98 11.80
N LYS A 262 8.03 4.08 12.53
CA LYS A 262 8.24 4.08 13.96
C LYS A 262 7.21 3.17 14.63
N PRO A 263 7.52 2.51 15.75
CA PRO A 263 6.59 1.62 16.43
C PRO A 263 5.25 2.28 16.70
N GLY A 264 4.15 1.63 16.27
CA GLY A 264 2.78 2.13 16.39
C GLY A 264 2.30 3.03 15.23
N TYR A 265 3.16 3.26 14.22
CA TYR A 265 2.81 4.05 13.04
C TYR A 265 2.75 3.22 11.75
N GLU A 266 2.81 1.90 11.86
CA GLU A 266 2.60 0.98 10.74
C GLU A 266 1.22 1.22 10.12
N SER A 267 1.09 1.14 8.79
CA SER A 267 -0.22 1.24 8.13
C SER A 267 -1.02 -0.04 8.38
N LYS A 268 -2.07 0.08 9.19
CA LYS A 268 -2.96 -1.05 9.48
C LYS A 268 -3.62 -1.59 8.21
N HIS A 269 -3.95 -0.69 7.27
CA HIS A 269 -4.59 -1.09 6.01
C HIS A 269 -3.62 -1.87 5.11
N ASN A 270 -2.37 -1.42 4.94
CA ASN A 270 -1.38 -2.14 4.14
C ASN A 270 -1.10 -3.53 4.72
N LEU A 271 -1.05 -3.64 6.04
CA LEU A 271 -0.84 -4.93 6.71
C LEU A 271 -1.93 -5.94 6.39
N LYS A 272 -3.20 -5.53 6.19
CA LYS A 272 -4.27 -6.45 5.81
C LYS A 272 -4.00 -7.19 4.50
N TYR A 273 -3.34 -6.55 3.55
CA TYR A 273 -2.94 -7.20 2.30
C TYR A 273 -1.96 -8.35 2.53
N TRP A 274 -1.09 -8.21 3.52
CA TRP A 274 -0.04 -9.17 3.84
C TRP A 274 -0.44 -10.22 4.88
N THR A 275 -1.47 -9.95 5.68
CA THR A 275 -1.91 -10.83 6.77
C THR A 275 -3.12 -11.69 6.45
N TYR A 276 -3.51 -11.79 5.18
CA TYR A 276 -4.68 -12.56 4.74
C TYR A 276 -5.99 -12.09 5.40
N GLU A 277 -6.08 -10.80 5.74
CA GLU A 277 -7.29 -10.23 6.31
C GLU A 277 -8.24 -9.74 5.22
N PRO A 278 -9.57 -9.82 5.45
CA PRO A 278 -10.54 -9.40 4.44
C PRO A 278 -10.53 -7.89 4.24
N TYR A 279 -10.66 -7.49 2.98
CA TYR A 279 -10.85 -6.10 2.60
C TYR A 279 -11.80 -5.95 1.41
N LEU A 280 -12.63 -4.91 1.48
CA LEU A 280 -13.61 -4.55 0.48
C LEU A 280 -13.00 -3.51 -0.47
N GLY A 281 -12.75 -3.88 -1.72
CA GLY A 281 -12.27 -2.97 -2.77
C GLY A 281 -13.44 -2.34 -3.52
N ILE A 282 -13.55 -1.01 -3.47
CA ILE A 282 -14.61 -0.21 -4.08
C ILE A 282 -14.01 0.70 -5.15
N GLY A 283 -14.67 0.83 -6.28
CA GLY A 283 -14.25 1.74 -7.35
C GLY A 283 -13.65 1.02 -8.55
N PRO A 284 -13.53 1.72 -9.69
CA PRO A 284 -13.01 1.14 -10.92
C PRO A 284 -11.53 0.77 -10.76
N GLY A 285 -11.17 -0.46 -11.11
CA GLY A 285 -9.80 -0.97 -10.94
C GLY A 285 -9.45 -1.41 -9.52
N ALA A 286 -10.35 -1.24 -8.52
CA ALA A 286 -10.13 -1.73 -7.16
C ALA A 286 -10.12 -3.25 -7.11
N HIS A 287 -9.27 -3.81 -6.25
CA HIS A 287 -9.27 -5.22 -5.89
C HIS A 287 -9.78 -5.40 -4.45
N GLY A 288 -10.34 -6.56 -4.17
CA GLY A 288 -10.82 -6.92 -2.84
C GLY A 288 -10.63 -8.41 -2.55
N MET A 289 -10.66 -8.76 -1.26
CA MET A 289 -10.65 -10.14 -0.78
C MET A 289 -11.71 -10.30 0.31
N ILE A 290 -12.76 -11.06 0.04
CA ILE A 290 -13.88 -11.33 0.95
C ILE A 290 -14.27 -12.79 0.90
N GLU A 291 -14.50 -13.38 2.07
CA GLU A 291 -14.96 -14.76 2.25
C GLU A 291 -14.16 -15.78 1.42
N GLY A 292 -12.83 -15.61 1.37
CA GLY A 292 -11.92 -16.51 0.64
C GLY A 292 -11.96 -16.34 -0.88
N HIS A 293 -12.46 -15.22 -1.39
CA HIS A 293 -12.45 -14.90 -2.80
C HIS A 293 -11.77 -13.56 -3.07
N ARG A 294 -10.83 -13.56 -4.01
CA ARG A 294 -10.30 -12.33 -4.60
C ARG A 294 -11.21 -11.87 -5.73
N TYR A 295 -11.31 -10.57 -5.91
CA TYR A 295 -11.99 -9.98 -7.05
C TYR A 295 -11.31 -8.68 -7.48
N GLY A 296 -11.52 -8.33 -8.76
CA GLY A 296 -11.07 -7.06 -9.31
C GLY A 296 -12.18 -6.38 -10.10
N ASN A 297 -12.33 -5.09 -9.90
CA ASN A 297 -13.26 -4.28 -10.69
C ASN A 297 -12.66 -3.92 -12.06
N PRO A 298 -13.48 -3.76 -13.10
CA PRO A 298 -13.01 -3.31 -14.40
C PRO A 298 -12.27 -1.97 -14.33
N ARG A 299 -11.15 -1.86 -15.03
CA ARG A 299 -10.36 -0.62 -15.19
C ARG A 299 -11.04 0.31 -16.19
N ASN A 300 -12.25 0.81 -15.87
CA ASN A 300 -13.03 1.72 -16.70
C ASN A 300 -14.05 2.50 -15.87
N ALA A 301 -13.79 3.79 -15.62
CA ALA A 301 -14.63 4.64 -14.78
C ALA A 301 -16.02 4.87 -15.38
N ASN A 302 -16.13 5.01 -16.71
CA ASN A 302 -17.41 5.20 -17.38
C ASN A 302 -18.34 4.00 -17.27
N LEU A 303 -17.82 2.78 -17.47
CA LEU A 303 -18.59 1.54 -17.29
C LEU A 303 -19.00 1.36 -15.85
N TYR A 304 -18.08 1.63 -14.92
CA TYR A 304 -18.33 1.56 -13.49
C TYR A 304 -19.50 2.46 -13.05
N GLN A 305 -19.50 3.72 -13.48
CA GLN A 305 -20.56 4.68 -13.18
C GLN A 305 -21.92 4.28 -13.79
N LYS A 306 -21.90 3.64 -14.97
CA LYS A 306 -23.12 3.16 -15.68
C LYS A 306 -23.68 1.84 -15.14
N LYS A 307 -23.33 1.40 -13.93
CA LYS A 307 -23.82 0.18 -13.26
C LYS A 307 -23.30 -1.14 -13.85
N GLN A 308 -22.23 -1.14 -14.64
CA GLN A 308 -21.62 -2.37 -15.16
C GLN A 308 -20.46 -2.84 -14.25
N THR A 309 -20.75 -3.10 -12.99
CA THR A 309 -19.79 -3.66 -12.03
C THR A 309 -19.87 -5.18 -12.07
N SER A 310 -19.27 -5.80 -13.05
CA SER A 310 -19.08 -7.25 -13.07
C SER A 310 -17.68 -7.59 -12.56
N ALA A 311 -17.51 -7.70 -11.26
CA ALA A 311 -16.29 -8.24 -10.70
C ALA A 311 -16.21 -9.75 -10.99
N LYS A 312 -15.03 -10.23 -11.40
CA LYS A 312 -14.75 -11.67 -11.43
C LYS A 312 -14.25 -12.08 -10.05
N TYR A 313 -14.88 -13.09 -9.48
CA TYR A 313 -14.47 -13.69 -8.22
C TYR A 313 -13.64 -14.93 -8.50
N GLU A 314 -12.48 -15.00 -7.88
CA GLU A 314 -11.58 -16.14 -7.95
C GLU A 314 -11.30 -16.65 -6.54
N PRO A 315 -11.31 -17.96 -6.30
CA PRO A 315 -10.95 -18.49 -4.99
C PRO A 315 -9.55 -18.08 -4.59
N ALA A 316 -9.42 -17.51 -3.40
CA ALA A 316 -8.13 -17.24 -2.76
C ALA A 316 -7.77 -18.47 -1.92
N THR A 317 -6.85 -19.31 -2.39
CA THR A 317 -6.43 -20.47 -1.60
C THR A 317 -5.45 -20.04 -0.52
N PRO A 318 -5.57 -20.56 0.72
CA PRO A 318 -4.63 -20.23 1.79
C PRO A 318 -3.16 -20.48 1.43
N SER A 319 -2.87 -21.50 0.62
CA SER A 319 -1.51 -21.80 0.17
C SER A 319 -0.95 -20.71 -0.75
N SER A 320 -1.74 -20.27 -1.76
CA SER A 320 -1.30 -19.18 -2.63
C SER A 320 -1.17 -17.85 -1.86
N GLU A 321 -2.07 -17.60 -0.91
CA GLU A 321 -2.03 -16.39 -0.10
C GLU A 321 -0.84 -16.38 0.87
N LEU A 322 -0.49 -17.52 1.49
CA LEU A 322 0.70 -17.61 2.33
C LEU A 322 1.96 -17.22 1.56
N SER A 323 2.12 -17.77 0.36
CA SER A 323 3.28 -17.48 -0.49
C SER A 323 3.33 -16.04 -0.97
N LEU A 324 2.18 -15.51 -1.44
CA LEU A 324 2.11 -14.18 -2.06
C LEU A 324 2.06 -13.03 -1.06
N THR A 325 1.65 -13.30 0.19
CA THR A 325 1.36 -12.23 1.16
C THR A 325 2.21 -12.33 2.43
N LEU A 326 2.04 -13.35 3.26
CA LEU A 326 2.68 -13.42 4.59
C LEU A 326 4.21 -13.37 4.54
N PHE A 327 4.84 -13.98 3.55
CA PHE A 327 6.30 -13.92 3.39
C PHE A 327 6.82 -12.57 2.86
N ARG A 328 5.95 -11.61 2.63
CA ARG A 328 6.34 -10.21 2.37
C ARG A 328 6.38 -9.36 3.65
N LEU A 329 6.02 -9.94 4.80
CA LEU A 329 6.21 -9.30 6.09
C LEU A 329 7.66 -9.44 6.56
N PHE A 330 8.25 -8.35 7.02
CA PHE A 330 9.54 -8.32 7.70
C PHE A 330 9.39 -8.20 9.23
N SER A 331 8.19 -7.85 9.69
CA SER A 331 7.81 -8.04 11.10
C SER A 331 7.61 -9.53 11.41
N PRO A 332 7.90 -9.96 12.64
CA PRO A 332 7.65 -11.35 13.06
C PRO A 332 6.18 -11.73 12.94
N PHE A 333 5.88 -12.93 12.45
CA PHE A 333 4.50 -13.44 12.36
C PHE A 333 4.39 -14.93 12.75
N ARG A 334 3.20 -15.35 13.19
CA ARG A 334 2.92 -16.73 13.64
C ARG A 334 2.67 -17.67 12.46
N TYR A 335 3.75 -18.17 11.85
CA TYR A 335 3.65 -19.01 10.65
C TYR A 335 3.06 -20.40 10.94
N LEU A 336 3.38 -21.01 12.08
CA LEU A 336 2.83 -22.34 12.41
C LEU A 336 1.32 -22.29 12.63
N GLU A 337 0.83 -21.32 13.38
CA GLU A 337 -0.61 -21.11 13.60
C GLU A 337 -1.36 -20.92 12.28
N PHE A 338 -0.78 -20.12 11.37
CA PHE A 338 -1.37 -19.93 10.04
C PHE A 338 -1.41 -21.24 9.24
N ILE A 339 -0.29 -21.97 9.17
CA ILE A 339 -0.19 -23.24 8.46
C ILE A 339 -1.18 -24.27 9.01
N GLU A 340 -1.24 -24.44 10.34
CA GLU A 340 -2.13 -25.39 11.00
C GLU A 340 -3.61 -25.06 10.82
N THR A 341 -3.93 -23.76 10.79
CA THR A 341 -5.34 -23.29 10.72
C THR A 341 -5.87 -23.28 9.29
N HIS A 342 -5.03 -22.93 8.30
CA HIS A 342 -5.49 -22.59 6.96
C HIS A 342 -5.05 -23.56 5.87
N LEU A 343 -3.98 -24.36 6.06
CA LEU A 343 -3.49 -25.28 5.03
C LEU A 343 -4.00 -26.71 5.26
N GLU A 344 -4.23 -27.42 4.16
CA GLU A 344 -4.52 -28.85 4.20
C GLU A 344 -3.35 -29.64 4.78
N LYS A 345 -3.62 -30.70 5.55
CA LYS A 345 -2.60 -31.52 6.24
C LYS A 345 -1.49 -32.03 5.32
N ASN A 346 -1.83 -32.39 4.10
CA ASN A 346 -0.85 -32.89 3.13
C ASN A 346 0.16 -31.80 2.70
N SER A 347 -0.26 -30.53 2.69
CA SER A 347 0.60 -29.40 2.32
C SER A 347 1.44 -28.89 3.50
N GLN A 348 0.93 -29.02 4.74
CA GLN A 348 1.59 -28.49 5.94
C GLN A 348 3.03 -28.96 6.10
N THR A 349 3.29 -30.25 5.88
CA THR A 349 4.63 -30.82 6.01
C THR A 349 5.62 -30.20 5.04
N LYS A 350 5.23 -30.03 3.76
CA LYS A 350 6.06 -29.37 2.74
C LYS A 350 6.43 -27.96 3.16
N TYR A 351 5.45 -27.14 3.55
CA TYR A 351 5.68 -25.76 3.94
C TYR A 351 6.60 -25.65 5.15
N ILE A 352 6.38 -26.45 6.19
CA ILE A 352 7.24 -26.48 7.38
C ILE A 352 8.68 -26.88 7.02
N GLN A 353 8.87 -27.90 6.19
CA GLN A 353 10.19 -28.35 5.77
C GLN A 353 10.95 -27.30 4.95
N THR A 354 10.25 -26.61 4.03
CA THR A 354 10.82 -25.50 3.24
C THR A 354 11.28 -24.36 4.16
N ILE A 355 10.41 -23.92 5.08
CA ILE A 355 10.74 -22.86 6.05
C ILE A 355 11.93 -23.26 6.94
N GLN A 356 11.99 -24.51 7.41
CA GLN A 356 13.13 -25.02 8.18
C GLN A 356 14.42 -25.07 7.34
N SER A 357 14.32 -25.28 6.03
CA SER A 357 15.48 -25.21 5.13
C SER A 357 16.02 -23.78 5.03
N TRP A 358 15.15 -22.77 5.00
CA TRP A 358 15.55 -21.36 5.00
C TRP A 358 16.28 -20.97 6.29
N GLU A 359 15.81 -21.46 7.45
CA GLU A 359 16.52 -21.26 8.73
C GLU A 359 17.94 -21.87 8.70
N LYS A 360 18.07 -23.10 8.22
CA LYS A 360 19.38 -23.78 8.07
C LYS A 360 20.33 -23.03 7.12
N ARG A 361 19.78 -22.36 6.12
CA ARG A 361 20.52 -21.49 5.17
C ARG A 361 20.86 -20.12 5.77
N GLY A 362 20.37 -19.82 6.98
CA GLY A 362 20.61 -18.55 7.65
C GLY A 362 19.75 -17.39 7.16
N LEU A 363 18.63 -17.67 6.45
CA LEU A 363 17.79 -16.68 5.78
C LEU A 363 16.65 -16.16 6.66
N CYS A 364 16.29 -16.89 7.71
CA CYS A 364 15.27 -16.50 8.66
C CYS A 364 15.60 -16.98 10.06
N ASP A 365 14.89 -16.45 11.05
CA ASP A 365 14.87 -16.93 12.42
C ASP A 365 13.52 -17.58 12.73
N LEU A 366 13.55 -18.76 13.35
CA LEU A 366 12.36 -19.47 13.84
C LEU A 366 12.40 -19.55 15.35
N SER A 367 11.35 -19.14 16.03
CA SER A 367 11.23 -19.26 17.49
C SER A 367 9.78 -19.41 17.91
N ASN A 368 9.45 -20.51 18.63
CA ASN A 368 8.11 -20.74 19.19
C ASN A 368 6.96 -20.58 18.18
N GLY A 369 7.15 -21.06 16.95
CA GLY A 369 6.15 -20.93 15.88
C GLY A 369 6.07 -19.56 15.22
N VAL A 370 7.01 -18.66 15.53
CA VAL A 370 7.15 -17.35 14.94
C VAL A 370 8.25 -17.37 13.89
N PHE A 371 8.02 -16.73 12.75
CA PHE A 371 8.95 -16.55 11.65
C PHE A 371 9.39 -15.09 11.54
N GLN A 372 10.65 -14.85 11.26
CA GLN A 372 11.17 -13.53 10.88
C GLN A 372 12.28 -13.67 9.83
N TRP A 373 12.20 -12.89 8.75
CA TRP A 373 13.28 -12.77 7.79
C TRP A 373 14.54 -12.16 8.39
N LYS A 374 15.69 -12.61 7.88
CA LYS A 374 16.97 -11.92 8.05
C LYS A 374 17.29 -11.10 6.79
N LYS A 375 18.21 -10.14 6.93
CA LYS A 375 18.63 -9.30 5.81
C LYS A 375 19.24 -10.06 4.64
N GLU A 376 19.83 -11.22 4.92
CA GLU A 376 20.42 -12.12 3.92
C GLU A 376 19.39 -12.67 2.91
N ALA A 377 18.12 -12.68 3.27
CA ALA A 377 17.03 -13.11 2.40
C ALA A 377 16.59 -12.05 1.38
N LEU A 378 16.94 -10.77 1.60
CA LEU A 378 16.42 -9.62 0.86
C LEU A 378 16.46 -9.76 -0.66
N LEU A 379 17.64 -10.04 -1.19
CA LEU A 379 17.86 -10.15 -2.63
C LEU A 379 17.37 -11.49 -3.22
N LEU A 380 16.95 -12.43 -2.36
CA LEU A 380 16.46 -13.76 -2.72
C LEU A 380 14.96 -13.91 -2.49
N LEU A 381 14.27 -12.87 -2.03
CA LEU A 381 12.91 -12.99 -1.51
C LEU A 381 11.94 -13.57 -2.54
N ASP A 382 11.96 -13.09 -3.78
CA ASP A 382 11.07 -13.58 -4.82
C ASP A 382 11.36 -15.05 -5.19
N ASP A 383 12.63 -15.45 -5.26
CA ASP A 383 13.03 -16.84 -5.49
C ASP A 383 12.57 -17.76 -4.35
N LEU A 384 12.71 -17.30 -3.08
CA LEU A 384 12.26 -18.05 -1.91
C LEU A 384 10.73 -18.20 -1.87
N ILE A 385 10.00 -17.15 -2.27
CA ILE A 385 8.54 -17.21 -2.39
C ILE A 385 8.11 -18.21 -3.48
N LEU A 386 8.82 -18.26 -4.60
CA LEU A 386 8.59 -19.27 -5.64
C LEU A 386 8.91 -20.69 -5.14
N GLU A 387 10.03 -20.87 -4.42
CA GLU A 387 10.42 -22.16 -3.84
C GLU A 387 9.35 -22.78 -2.93
N ILE A 388 8.56 -21.97 -2.23
CA ILE A 388 7.48 -22.45 -1.35
C ILE A 388 6.16 -22.65 -2.10
N SER A 389 5.98 -21.99 -3.22
CA SER A 389 4.74 -22.05 -4.03
C SER A 389 4.68 -23.32 -4.90
N ASP A 390 5.83 -23.82 -5.35
CA ASP A 390 5.98 -25.05 -6.14
C ASP A 390 5.79 -26.31 -5.28
#